data_e2d6576143f89301827844fd66124fab
#
_entry.id   e2d6576143f89301827844fd66124fab
#
_cell.length_a   1.000
_cell.length_b   1.000
_cell.length_c   1.000
_cell.angle_alpha   90.00
_cell.angle_beta   90.00
_cell.angle_gamma   90.00
#
_symmetry.space_group_name_H-M   'P 1'
#
loop_
_entity.id
_entity.type
_entity.pdbx_description
1 polymer ?
#
loop_
_entity_poly.entity_id
_entity_poly.type
_entity_poly.pdbx_seq_one_letter_code
_entity_poly.pdbx_strand_id
1 'polypeptide(L)'
;MNVKDILTHAAKYLGIPYVWGGESMSEGGFDCSGYVFNVLNDSGYKVARDTAQGYYNRFKNNEIKAVEAGALLFFGKSKSKITHVAIAASSTTMYESIGGRLNTKYNKGKGVTLSNITRRSDLIAICTVEKQTTAESYYPKYTGASTKLDNMLYCVGAPYGSVKKRTALANVNGIENYSGTYDQNIKLINLVKAGLLRRV
;
A
#
# COMPACT_ATOMS: atom_id res chain seq x y z
N MET A 1 6.91 5.83 0.53
CA MET A 1 7.20 4.46 0.09
C MET A 1 6.95 4.42 -1.39
N ASN A 2 7.74 3.70 -2.13
CA ASN A 2 7.60 3.68 -3.58
C ASN A 2 7.61 2.23 -4.09
N VAL A 3 7.25 2.03 -5.35
CA VAL A 3 7.28 0.73 -6.04
C VAL A 3 8.64 0.03 -5.91
N LYS A 4 9.75 0.79 -5.87
CA LYS A 4 11.11 0.27 -5.71
C LYS A 4 11.26 -0.52 -4.41
N ASP A 5 10.61 -0.09 -3.32
CA ASP A 5 10.68 -0.78 -2.02
C ASP A 5 9.97 -2.14 -2.10
N ILE A 6 8.78 -2.19 -2.76
CA ILE A 6 8.05 -3.45 -2.98
C ILE A 6 8.91 -4.43 -3.78
N LEU A 7 9.51 -3.99 -4.89
CA LEU A 7 10.31 -4.86 -5.75
C LEU A 7 11.59 -5.35 -5.06
N THR A 8 12.23 -4.49 -4.27
CA THR A 8 13.41 -4.85 -3.47
C THR A 8 13.08 -5.96 -2.47
N HIS A 9 11.97 -5.80 -1.73
CA HIS A 9 11.55 -6.80 -0.75
C HIS A 9 10.99 -8.06 -1.41
N ALA A 10 10.31 -7.95 -2.55
CA ALA A 10 9.85 -9.10 -3.31
C ALA A 10 11.03 -9.98 -3.77
N ALA A 11 12.10 -9.36 -4.30
CA ALA A 11 13.29 -10.07 -4.75
C ALA A 11 14.09 -10.71 -3.59
N LYS A 12 14.07 -10.12 -2.39
CA LYS A 12 14.76 -10.63 -1.19
C LYS A 12 14.39 -12.06 -0.83
N TYR A 13 13.16 -12.46 -1.13
CA TYR A 13 12.62 -13.78 -0.78
C TYR A 13 12.75 -14.84 -1.88
N LEU A 14 13.41 -14.54 -3.01
CA LEU A 14 13.63 -15.51 -4.08
C LEU A 14 14.29 -16.79 -3.56
N GLY A 15 13.76 -17.95 -3.99
CA GLY A 15 14.24 -19.26 -3.60
C GLY A 15 13.68 -19.80 -2.26
N ILE A 16 12.93 -19.00 -1.49
CA ILE A 16 12.28 -19.48 -0.26
C ILE A 16 11.22 -20.53 -0.63
N PRO A 17 11.19 -21.68 0.06
CA PRO A 17 10.26 -22.77 -0.24
C PRO A 17 8.78 -22.37 -0.12
N TYR A 18 7.94 -23.06 -0.87
CA TYR A 18 6.50 -22.99 -0.65
C TYR A 18 6.07 -23.83 0.54
N VAL A 19 5.35 -23.24 1.47
CA VAL A 19 4.68 -23.92 2.58
C VAL A 19 3.22 -23.51 2.59
N TRP A 20 2.31 -24.47 2.53
CA TRP A 20 0.87 -24.19 2.57
C TRP A 20 0.49 -23.54 3.91
N GLY A 21 -0.15 -22.36 3.83
CA GLY A 21 -0.47 -21.54 5.00
C GLY A 21 0.74 -20.85 5.65
N GLY A 22 1.94 -21.07 5.12
CA GLY A 22 3.16 -20.45 5.66
C GLY A 22 3.19 -18.95 5.46
N GLU A 23 3.63 -18.23 6.49
CA GLU A 23 3.69 -16.78 6.52
C GLU A 23 5.02 -16.25 7.12
N SER A 24 5.95 -17.15 7.45
CA SER A 24 7.22 -16.76 8.08
C SER A 24 8.36 -17.70 7.70
N MET A 25 9.59 -17.20 7.84
CA MET A 25 10.81 -18.00 7.67
C MET A 25 10.92 -19.09 8.73
N SER A 26 10.38 -18.87 9.93
CA SER A 26 10.36 -19.88 11.01
C SER A 26 9.45 -21.06 10.71
N GLU A 27 8.47 -20.89 9.83
CA GLU A 27 7.61 -21.98 9.34
C GLU A 27 8.21 -22.72 8.13
N GLY A 28 9.38 -22.28 7.68
CA GLY A 28 10.12 -22.87 6.56
C GLY A 28 9.74 -22.31 5.18
N GLY A 29 8.87 -21.31 5.09
CA GLY A 29 8.54 -20.66 3.83
C GLY A 29 7.14 -20.03 3.79
N PHE A 30 6.68 -19.73 2.59
CA PHE A 30 5.46 -18.96 2.36
C PHE A 30 4.51 -19.66 1.40
N ASP A 31 3.19 -19.53 1.62
CA ASP A 31 2.23 -19.65 0.54
C ASP A 31 2.18 -18.36 -0.31
N CYS A 32 1.34 -18.30 -1.35
CA CYS A 32 1.26 -17.14 -2.22
C CYS A 32 0.85 -15.86 -1.48
N SER A 33 -0.07 -15.96 -0.56
CA SER A 33 -0.58 -14.83 0.22
C SER A 33 0.32 -14.49 1.42
N GLY A 34 0.99 -15.46 2.03
CA GLY A 34 2.01 -15.24 3.05
C GLY A 34 3.25 -14.55 2.51
N TYR A 35 3.66 -14.88 1.27
CA TYR A 35 4.69 -14.15 0.56
C TYR A 35 4.32 -12.67 0.38
N VAL A 36 3.11 -12.38 -0.15
CA VAL A 36 2.63 -11.01 -0.32
C VAL A 36 2.53 -10.28 1.03
N PHE A 37 2.07 -10.97 2.10
CA PHE A 37 2.03 -10.43 3.46
C PHE A 37 3.38 -9.89 3.91
N ASN A 38 4.45 -10.70 3.77
CA ASN A 38 5.79 -10.31 4.19
C ASN A 38 6.34 -9.15 3.34
N VAL A 39 6.21 -9.25 2.01
CA VAL A 39 6.70 -8.19 1.12
C VAL A 39 6.03 -6.85 1.42
N LEU A 40 4.71 -6.83 1.61
CA LEU A 40 3.99 -5.59 1.90
C LEU A 40 4.39 -5.00 3.26
N ASN A 41 4.50 -5.83 4.30
CA ASN A 41 4.89 -5.34 5.63
C ASN A 41 6.34 -4.86 5.66
N ASP A 42 7.29 -5.58 5.04
CA ASP A 42 8.68 -5.13 4.89
C ASP A 42 8.76 -3.79 4.12
N SER A 43 7.86 -3.60 3.16
CA SER A 43 7.73 -2.35 2.41
C SER A 43 6.95 -1.27 3.18
N GLY A 44 6.52 -1.57 4.41
CA GLY A 44 5.89 -0.64 5.36
C GLY A 44 4.40 -0.41 5.16
N TYR A 45 3.68 -1.29 4.45
CA TYR A 45 2.23 -1.14 4.21
C TYR A 45 1.34 -1.58 5.38
N LYS A 46 1.86 -2.21 6.42
CA LYS A 46 1.13 -2.66 7.63
C LYS A 46 -0.20 -3.34 7.30
N VAL A 47 -0.15 -4.40 6.51
CA VAL A 47 -1.32 -5.21 6.19
C VAL A 47 -1.46 -6.36 7.18
N ALA A 48 -2.68 -6.77 7.49
CA ALA A 48 -2.93 -8.01 8.22
C ALA A 48 -2.76 -9.22 7.31
N ARG A 49 -2.41 -10.38 7.89
CA ARG A 49 -2.38 -11.65 7.17
C ARG A 49 -3.78 -11.99 6.64
N ASP A 50 -3.85 -12.35 5.37
CA ASP A 50 -5.10 -12.69 4.71
C ASP A 50 -4.86 -13.73 3.60
N THR A 51 -5.93 -14.25 3.03
CA THR A 51 -5.91 -15.10 1.83
C THR A 51 -5.74 -14.24 0.57
N ALA A 52 -5.48 -14.88 -0.57
CA ALA A 52 -5.47 -14.18 -1.86
C ALA A 52 -6.82 -13.46 -2.14
N GLN A 53 -7.95 -14.10 -1.79
CA GLN A 53 -9.28 -13.48 -1.89
C GLN A 53 -9.42 -12.29 -0.93
N GLY A 54 -8.92 -12.39 0.29
CA GLY A 54 -8.97 -11.30 1.26
C GLY A 54 -8.16 -10.09 0.81
N TYR A 55 -6.96 -10.29 0.25
CA TYR A 55 -6.21 -9.20 -0.37
C TYR A 55 -6.92 -8.57 -1.55
N TYR A 56 -7.55 -9.36 -2.42
CA TYR A 56 -8.38 -8.77 -3.48
C TYR A 56 -9.49 -7.89 -2.90
N ASN A 57 -10.23 -8.36 -1.90
CA ASN A 57 -11.29 -7.59 -1.26
C ASN A 57 -10.79 -6.28 -0.64
N ARG A 58 -9.57 -6.29 -0.11
CA ARG A 58 -8.89 -5.11 0.47
C ARG A 58 -8.50 -4.09 -0.59
N PHE A 59 -7.96 -4.54 -1.73
CA PHE A 59 -7.36 -3.67 -2.75
C PHE A 59 -8.23 -3.45 -4.00
N LYS A 60 -9.42 -4.05 -4.11
CA LYS A 60 -10.30 -3.99 -5.29
C LYS A 60 -10.69 -2.57 -5.74
N ASN A 61 -10.69 -1.60 -4.82
CA ASN A 61 -10.98 -0.21 -5.16
C ASN A 61 -9.81 0.48 -5.91
N ASN A 62 -8.62 -0.14 -5.92
CA ASN A 62 -7.42 0.33 -6.60
C ASN A 62 -7.15 -0.52 -7.86
N GLU A 63 -8.19 -1.11 -8.46
CA GLU A 63 -8.08 -1.92 -9.66
C GLU A 63 -7.66 -1.07 -10.87
N ILE A 64 -6.67 -1.55 -11.60
CA ILE A 64 -6.13 -0.92 -12.81
C ILE A 64 -6.27 -1.85 -14.02
N LYS A 65 -6.19 -1.28 -15.23
CA LYS A 65 -6.39 -2.04 -16.49
C LYS A 65 -5.10 -2.65 -17.04
N ALA A 66 -3.96 -2.07 -16.74
CA ALA A 66 -2.65 -2.50 -17.25
C ALA A 66 -1.77 -3.00 -16.10
N VAL A 67 -0.89 -3.95 -16.39
CA VAL A 67 0.07 -4.43 -15.41
C VAL A 67 1.16 -3.38 -15.20
N GLU A 68 1.31 -2.94 -13.96
CA GLU A 68 2.36 -2.03 -13.53
C GLU A 68 3.24 -2.72 -12.48
N ALA A 69 4.53 -2.42 -12.49
CA ALA A 69 5.47 -2.95 -11.51
C ALA A 69 5.04 -2.61 -10.08
N GLY A 70 5.10 -3.59 -9.17
CA GLY A 70 4.65 -3.45 -7.78
C GLY A 70 3.15 -3.68 -7.57
N ALA A 71 2.33 -3.80 -8.62
CA ALA A 71 0.92 -4.13 -8.50
C ALA A 71 0.72 -5.59 -8.05
N LEU A 72 -0.38 -5.84 -7.35
CA LEU A 72 -0.84 -7.19 -7.02
C LEU A 72 -1.64 -7.77 -8.19
N LEU A 73 -1.29 -8.99 -8.57
CA LEU A 73 -1.94 -9.76 -9.61
C LEU A 73 -2.79 -10.85 -8.96
N PHE A 74 -4.07 -10.88 -9.27
CA PHE A 74 -5.03 -11.82 -8.68
C PHE A 74 -5.52 -12.81 -9.72
N PHE A 75 -5.38 -14.10 -9.42
CA PHE A 75 -5.71 -15.22 -10.31
C PHE A 75 -6.79 -16.10 -9.71
N GLY A 76 -7.66 -16.61 -10.55
CA GLY A 76 -8.76 -17.48 -10.11
C GLY A 76 -9.84 -17.64 -11.17
N LYS A 77 -11.03 -18.11 -10.74
CA LYS A 77 -12.16 -18.31 -11.66
C LYS A 77 -13.01 -17.05 -11.85
N SER A 78 -13.02 -16.18 -10.85
CA SER A 78 -13.78 -14.91 -10.85
C SER A 78 -13.31 -14.01 -9.70
N LYS A 79 -13.77 -12.77 -9.67
CA LYS A 79 -13.49 -11.83 -8.58
C LYS A 79 -13.97 -12.29 -7.19
N SER A 80 -14.89 -13.24 -7.14
CA SER A 80 -15.36 -13.90 -5.90
C SER A 80 -14.71 -15.25 -5.63
N LYS A 81 -13.82 -15.71 -6.51
CA LYS A 81 -13.13 -17.00 -6.42
C LYS A 81 -11.65 -16.85 -6.81
N ILE A 82 -10.97 -15.94 -6.14
CA ILE A 82 -9.51 -15.75 -6.25
C ILE A 82 -8.81 -16.84 -5.46
N THR A 83 -7.84 -17.49 -6.07
CA THR A 83 -7.11 -18.62 -5.49
C THR A 83 -5.61 -18.39 -5.39
N HIS A 84 -5.09 -17.35 -6.04
CA HIS A 84 -3.67 -17.04 -6.04
C HIS A 84 -3.44 -15.54 -6.16
N VAL A 85 -2.34 -15.07 -5.60
CA VAL A 85 -1.87 -13.68 -5.67
C VAL A 85 -0.37 -13.64 -5.92
N ALA A 86 0.07 -12.68 -6.73
CA ALA A 86 1.46 -12.41 -7.06
C ALA A 86 1.74 -10.91 -7.06
N ILE A 87 3.01 -10.52 -7.18
CA ILE A 87 3.45 -9.12 -7.28
C ILE A 87 4.08 -8.93 -8.67
N ALA A 88 3.57 -8.00 -9.45
CA ALA A 88 4.15 -7.68 -10.75
C ALA A 88 5.58 -7.15 -10.59
N ALA A 89 6.54 -7.80 -11.23
CA ALA A 89 7.93 -7.33 -11.29
C ALA A 89 8.12 -6.32 -12.44
N SER A 90 7.36 -6.53 -13.53
CA SER A 90 7.30 -5.65 -14.69
C SER A 90 5.93 -5.81 -15.36
N SER A 91 5.73 -5.25 -16.53
CA SER A 91 4.52 -5.47 -17.34
C SER A 91 4.32 -6.91 -17.84
N THR A 92 5.36 -7.75 -17.79
CA THR A 92 5.35 -9.13 -18.33
C THR A 92 5.77 -10.19 -17.33
N THR A 93 6.38 -9.83 -16.21
CA THR A 93 6.91 -10.76 -15.20
C THR A 93 6.34 -10.46 -13.82
N MET A 94 6.31 -11.49 -12.96
CA MET A 94 5.80 -11.41 -11.60
C MET A 94 6.66 -12.21 -10.62
N TYR A 95 6.74 -11.75 -9.38
CA TYR A 95 7.22 -12.52 -8.24
C TYR A 95 6.03 -13.23 -7.60
N GLU A 96 6.16 -14.53 -7.37
CA GLU A 96 5.10 -15.36 -6.77
C GLU A 96 5.68 -16.51 -5.97
N SER A 97 4.99 -16.96 -4.94
CA SER A 97 5.29 -18.26 -4.29
C SER A 97 4.42 -19.35 -4.90
N ILE A 98 5.07 -20.31 -5.58
CA ILE A 98 4.41 -21.37 -6.33
C ILE A 98 4.38 -22.65 -5.51
N GLY A 99 3.17 -23.09 -5.12
CA GLY A 99 2.92 -24.43 -4.61
C GLY A 99 2.86 -25.48 -5.70
N GLY A 100 3.06 -26.73 -5.33
CA GLY A 100 2.82 -27.86 -6.22
C GLY A 100 1.33 -28.24 -6.30
N ARG A 101 1.02 -29.23 -7.11
CA ARG A 101 -0.34 -29.68 -7.44
C ARG A 101 -1.09 -30.31 -6.25
N LEU A 102 -0.35 -30.79 -5.25
CA LEU A 102 -0.90 -31.35 -4.01
C LEU A 102 -0.59 -30.38 -2.86
N ASN A 103 -1.61 -29.78 -2.27
CA ASN A 103 -1.52 -28.87 -1.12
C ASN A 103 -1.02 -29.57 0.15
N THR A 104 0.13 -30.20 0.09
CA THR A 104 0.75 -30.83 1.25
C THR A 104 1.85 -29.92 1.79
N LYS A 105 2.02 -29.88 3.10
CA LYS A 105 3.05 -29.12 3.83
C LYS A 105 4.48 -29.34 3.28
N TYR A 106 4.70 -30.47 2.58
CA TYR A 106 5.99 -30.88 2.04
C TYR A 106 6.04 -30.87 0.50
N ASN A 107 5.05 -30.25 -0.14
CA ASN A 107 5.07 -30.19 -1.59
C ASN A 107 6.18 -29.25 -2.04
N LYS A 108 7.20 -29.80 -2.69
CA LYS A 108 8.34 -29.11 -3.28
C LYS A 108 7.89 -28.30 -4.52
N GLY A 109 6.95 -27.37 -4.34
CA GLY A 109 6.71 -26.32 -5.31
C GLY A 109 7.99 -25.53 -5.55
N LYS A 110 7.98 -24.69 -6.57
CA LYS A 110 9.16 -23.86 -6.87
C LYS A 110 9.44 -22.82 -5.78
N GLY A 111 8.53 -22.62 -4.83
CA GLY A 111 8.63 -21.57 -3.83
C GLY A 111 8.56 -20.18 -4.47
N VAL A 112 9.23 -19.22 -3.85
CA VAL A 112 9.27 -17.85 -4.35
C VAL A 112 10.17 -17.76 -5.59
N THR A 113 9.60 -17.34 -6.69
CA THR A 113 10.28 -17.28 -8.00
C THR A 113 9.82 -16.10 -8.85
N LEU A 114 10.65 -15.72 -9.81
CA LEU A 114 10.28 -14.81 -10.88
C LEU A 114 9.73 -15.63 -12.06
N SER A 115 8.51 -15.31 -12.51
CA SER A 115 7.79 -16.01 -13.58
C SER A 115 7.26 -15.04 -14.61
N ASN A 116 7.01 -15.51 -15.84
CA ASN A 116 6.20 -14.77 -16.80
C ASN A 116 4.73 -14.76 -16.36
N ILE A 117 4.05 -13.64 -16.50
CA ILE A 117 2.62 -13.52 -16.17
C ILE A 117 1.77 -14.46 -17.03
N THR A 118 2.14 -14.61 -18.31
CA THR A 118 1.47 -15.50 -19.28
C THR A 118 1.56 -17.00 -18.94
N ARG A 119 2.37 -17.38 -17.93
CA ARG A 119 2.35 -18.74 -17.37
C ARG A 119 0.95 -19.13 -16.87
N ARG A 120 0.13 -18.15 -16.52
CA ARG A 120 -1.25 -18.31 -16.06
C ARG A 120 -2.19 -17.59 -17.00
N SER A 121 -3.28 -18.28 -17.38
CA SER A 121 -4.34 -17.73 -18.23
C SER A 121 -5.55 -17.20 -17.43
N ASP A 122 -5.52 -17.34 -16.10
CA ASP A 122 -6.62 -17.04 -15.18
C ASP A 122 -6.39 -15.75 -14.38
N LEU A 123 -5.70 -14.75 -14.95
CA LEU A 123 -5.58 -13.42 -14.37
C LEU A 123 -6.96 -12.73 -14.38
N ILE A 124 -7.46 -12.37 -13.20
CA ILE A 124 -8.81 -11.82 -13.00
C ILE A 124 -8.78 -10.32 -12.68
N ALA A 125 -7.78 -9.87 -11.94
CA ALA A 125 -7.68 -8.47 -11.54
C ALA A 125 -6.24 -8.06 -11.28
N ILE A 126 -5.97 -6.78 -11.45
CA ILE A 126 -4.70 -6.13 -11.16
C ILE A 126 -5.02 -4.96 -10.24
N CYS A 127 -4.41 -4.90 -9.06
CA CYS A 127 -4.65 -3.82 -8.12
C CYS A 127 -3.32 -3.17 -7.70
N THR A 128 -3.25 -1.86 -7.69
CA THR A 128 -2.11 -1.18 -7.09
C THR A 128 -2.16 -1.33 -5.58
N VAL A 129 -0.98 -1.53 -4.98
CA VAL A 129 -0.80 -1.35 -3.54
C VAL A 129 -0.54 0.14 -3.33
N GLU A 130 -1.50 0.97 -3.66
CA GLU A 130 -1.41 2.32 -3.19
C GLU A 130 -1.35 2.25 -1.66
N LYS A 131 -0.31 2.88 -1.05
CA LYS A 131 -0.59 3.48 0.24
C LYS A 131 -1.97 4.10 0.03
N GLN A 132 -2.90 3.78 0.88
CA GLN A 132 -3.98 4.71 1.12
C GLN A 132 -3.28 6.03 1.58
N THR A 133 -2.78 6.79 0.63
CA THR A 133 -2.94 8.22 0.65
C THR A 133 -4.44 8.35 0.46
N THR A 134 -5.13 8.10 1.55
CA THR A 134 -6.52 8.43 1.63
C THR A 134 -6.56 9.88 1.19
N ALA A 135 -7.46 10.24 0.28
CA ALA A 135 -7.95 11.61 0.18
C ALA A 135 -8.31 12.13 1.59
N GLU A 136 -8.43 11.23 2.57
CA GLU A 136 -8.55 11.42 4.01
C GLU A 136 -7.25 11.77 4.75
N SER A 137 -6.05 11.51 4.21
CA SER A 137 -4.78 11.88 4.89
C SER A 137 -4.46 13.35 4.80
N TYR A 138 -5.04 14.05 3.85
CA TYR A 138 -4.80 15.48 3.63
C TYR A 138 -6.13 16.24 3.57
N TYR A 139 -6.09 17.50 4.02
CA TYR A 139 -7.18 18.42 3.77
C TYR A 139 -7.17 18.83 2.29
N PRO A 140 -8.34 19.19 1.72
CA PRO A 140 -8.42 19.68 0.34
C PRO A 140 -7.48 20.88 0.13
N LYS A 141 -6.97 21.02 -1.09
CA LYS A 141 -6.19 22.20 -1.48
C LYS A 141 -7.07 23.45 -1.37
N TYR A 142 -6.57 24.48 -0.69
CA TYR A 142 -7.24 25.76 -0.63
C TYR A 142 -7.06 26.52 -1.95
N THR A 143 -8.17 26.91 -2.58
CA THR A 143 -8.21 27.63 -3.87
C THR A 143 -8.81 29.03 -3.75
N GLY A 144 -9.17 29.46 -2.54
CA GLY A 144 -9.77 30.77 -2.31
C GLY A 144 -8.74 31.92 -2.28
N ALA A 145 -9.24 33.15 -2.19
CA ALA A 145 -8.43 34.38 -2.23
C ALA A 145 -7.91 34.85 -0.84
N SER A 146 -8.34 34.24 0.27
CA SER A 146 -7.91 34.69 1.61
C SER A 146 -6.43 34.48 1.84
N THR A 147 -5.80 35.43 2.53
CA THR A 147 -4.42 35.34 3.03
C THR A 147 -4.35 34.95 4.50
N LYS A 148 -5.50 34.88 5.19
CA LYS A 148 -5.58 34.57 6.63
C LYS A 148 -5.63 33.06 6.84
N LEU A 149 -4.73 32.50 7.66
CA LEU A 149 -4.63 31.07 7.96
C LEU A 149 -5.98 30.49 8.43
N ASP A 150 -6.64 31.12 9.38
CA ASP A 150 -7.90 30.60 9.94
C ASP A 150 -9.01 30.46 8.90
N ASN A 151 -9.11 31.42 7.98
CA ASN A 151 -10.06 31.31 6.87
C ASN A 151 -9.74 30.16 5.93
N MET A 152 -8.46 29.96 5.62
CA MET A 152 -8.02 28.82 4.78
C MET A 152 -8.33 27.49 5.45
N LEU A 153 -7.98 27.34 6.74
CA LEU A 153 -8.25 26.14 7.51
C LEU A 153 -9.74 25.85 7.63
N TYR A 154 -10.56 26.89 7.90
CA TYR A 154 -12.02 26.76 7.92
C TYR A 154 -12.57 26.23 6.58
N CYS A 155 -12.16 26.83 5.48
CA CYS A 155 -12.64 26.45 4.14
C CYS A 155 -12.32 25.00 3.77
N VAL A 156 -11.20 24.45 4.27
CA VAL A 156 -10.80 23.06 4.00
C VAL A 156 -11.26 22.08 5.08
N GLY A 157 -11.98 22.55 6.09
CA GLY A 157 -12.48 21.73 7.21
C GLY A 157 -11.41 21.31 8.22
N ALA A 158 -10.29 22.05 8.28
CA ALA A 158 -9.20 21.78 9.24
C ALA A 158 -9.42 22.53 10.57
N PRO A 159 -8.81 22.10 11.68
CA PRO A 159 -8.83 22.83 12.96
C PRO A 159 -8.30 24.26 12.80
N TYR A 160 -9.10 25.24 13.21
CA TYR A 160 -8.80 26.67 13.11
C TYR A 160 -9.12 27.40 14.42
N GLY A 161 -8.79 28.69 14.50
CA GLY A 161 -9.04 29.59 15.62
C GLY A 161 -7.84 29.65 16.57
N SER A 162 -7.90 29.04 17.77
CA SER A 162 -6.83 29.17 18.77
C SER A 162 -5.58 28.35 18.45
N VAL A 163 -4.44 28.77 18.99
CA VAL A 163 -3.16 28.02 18.93
C VAL A 163 -3.36 26.60 19.43
N LYS A 164 -4.07 26.40 20.55
CA LYS A 164 -4.36 25.07 21.12
C LYS A 164 -5.04 24.14 20.13
N LYS A 165 -6.02 24.62 19.36
CA LYS A 165 -6.72 23.82 18.34
C LYS A 165 -5.82 23.44 17.17
N ARG A 166 -4.85 24.31 16.82
CA ARG A 166 -3.91 24.08 15.71
C ARG A 166 -2.67 23.28 16.10
N THR A 167 -2.39 23.09 17.40
CA THR A 167 -1.17 22.39 17.86
C THR A 167 -1.09 20.96 17.33
N ALA A 168 -2.16 20.18 17.45
CA ALA A 168 -2.18 18.80 16.91
C ALA A 168 -1.97 18.79 15.40
N LEU A 169 -2.65 19.69 14.67
CA LEU A 169 -2.49 19.87 13.24
C LEU A 169 -1.04 20.22 12.85
N ALA A 170 -0.41 21.15 13.59
CA ALA A 170 0.97 21.55 13.37
C ALA A 170 1.95 20.38 13.60
N ASN A 171 1.76 19.62 14.68
CA ASN A 171 2.62 18.48 15.02
C ASN A 171 2.61 17.38 13.94
N VAL A 172 1.44 16.99 13.45
CA VAL A 172 1.36 15.97 12.38
C VAL A 172 1.92 16.46 11.04
N ASN A 173 2.08 17.77 10.89
CA ASN A 173 2.69 18.41 9.73
C ASN A 173 4.17 18.81 9.96
N GLY A 174 4.81 18.28 11.01
CA GLY A 174 6.24 18.50 11.29
C GLY A 174 6.59 19.90 11.77
N ILE A 175 5.61 20.62 12.34
CA ILE A 175 5.82 21.94 12.96
C ILE A 175 5.81 21.75 14.48
N GLU A 176 6.96 21.39 15.02
CA GLU A 176 7.14 21.15 16.45
C GLU A 176 7.04 22.42 17.29
N ASN A 177 6.66 22.27 18.58
CA ASN A 177 6.53 23.37 19.53
C ASN A 177 5.68 24.53 19.00
N TYR A 178 4.57 24.20 18.35
CA TYR A 178 3.71 25.21 17.73
C TYR A 178 3.14 26.18 18.77
N SER A 179 3.51 27.45 18.65
CA SER A 179 3.05 28.57 19.47
C SER A 179 2.30 29.64 18.66
N GLY A 180 2.11 29.42 17.37
CA GLY A 180 1.37 30.33 16.49
C GLY A 180 2.20 31.52 16.01
N THR A 181 3.53 31.38 15.96
CA THR A 181 4.38 32.43 15.38
C THR A 181 4.10 32.65 13.90
N TYR A 182 4.53 33.80 13.39
CA TYR A 182 4.35 34.12 11.95
C TYR A 182 4.92 33.00 11.04
N ASP A 183 6.15 32.58 11.27
CA ASP A 183 6.82 31.55 10.46
C ASP A 183 6.12 30.19 10.54
N GLN A 184 5.64 29.80 11.71
CA GLN A 184 4.88 28.58 11.89
C GLN A 184 3.53 28.63 11.15
N ASN A 185 2.86 29.78 11.19
CA ASN A 185 1.62 30.01 10.44
C ASN A 185 1.84 30.01 8.93
N ILE A 186 2.93 30.60 8.43
CA ILE A 186 3.30 30.57 7.00
C ILE A 186 3.55 29.13 6.51
N LYS A 187 4.18 28.28 7.32
CA LYS A 187 4.34 26.85 6.99
C LYS A 187 2.99 26.17 6.80
N LEU A 188 2.03 26.36 7.71
CA LEU A 188 0.67 25.82 7.55
C LEU A 188 -0.05 26.38 6.32
N ILE A 189 0.07 27.69 6.06
CA ILE A 189 -0.49 28.34 4.84
C ILE A 189 0.07 27.69 3.57
N ASN A 190 1.36 27.46 3.50
CA ASN A 190 2.00 26.84 2.34
C ASN A 190 1.50 25.40 2.13
N LEU A 191 1.37 24.62 3.21
CA LEU A 191 0.85 23.26 3.15
C LEU A 191 -0.60 23.23 2.67
N VAL A 192 -1.49 24.07 3.20
CA VAL A 192 -2.90 24.08 2.79
C VAL A 192 -3.08 24.57 1.35
N LYS A 193 -2.30 25.54 0.91
CA LYS A 193 -2.28 26.02 -0.51
C LYS A 193 -1.74 24.97 -1.47
N ALA A 194 -0.80 24.17 -1.04
CA ALA A 194 -0.25 23.08 -1.83
C ALA A 194 -1.16 21.82 -1.85
N GLY A 195 -2.15 21.71 -0.95
CA GLY A 195 -2.93 20.47 -0.75
C GLY A 195 -2.15 19.39 -0.03
N LEU A 196 -1.13 19.76 0.74
CA LEU A 196 -0.21 18.88 1.46
C LEU A 196 -0.41 18.93 2.99
N LEU A 197 -1.47 19.62 3.45
CA LEU A 197 -1.79 19.70 4.87
C LEU A 197 -2.38 18.36 5.35
N ARG A 198 -1.63 17.64 6.18
CA ARG A 198 -2.07 16.34 6.73
C ARG A 198 -3.19 16.53 7.74
N ARG A 199 -4.13 15.59 7.75
CA ARG A 199 -5.21 15.53 8.76
C ARG A 199 -4.68 15.05 10.11
N VAL A 200 -5.37 15.47 11.17
CA VAL A 200 -5.15 15.04 12.57
C VAL A 200 -5.92 13.75 12.83
#